data_f323629d11a0beb6b8d82e6d6b263838
#
_entry.id   f323629d11a0beb6b8d82e6d6b263838
#
_cell.length_a   1.000
_cell.length_b   1.000
_cell.length_c   1.000
_cell.angle_alpha   90.00
_cell.angle_beta   90.00
_cell.angle_gamma   90.00
#
_symmetry.space_group_name_H-M   'P 1'
#
loop_
_entity.id
_entity.type
_entity.pdbx_description
1 polymer ?
#
loop_
_entity_poly.entity_id
_entity_poly.type
_entity_poly.pdbx_seq_one_letter_code
_entity_poly.pdbx_strand_id
1 'polypeptide(L)'
;MYFTTLQRLYSKGHLRGLVRSLLKQIIVKCGGVPYLLANDSHPDIVYIGVDRSRDVFGDSPSLSAGVAAVAPNGEYLGADTTNLDKYTDDFIDISSILPSIITQVKQKRPGVKIIVLLRDGGKYNISEHEVTSAIKITKEANLDLVFLSANKSSGFRAFIKKDSEIKGFSCPVAFYELPNDPEDFLIFSTLPKQGTQTPILYSILANTSSYSNNEIKQLVSNDLTSLCSLVWEAPSPTNLPLPLHYADKLAGFCKTIQHPWASEIETPLFI
;
A
#
# COMPACT_ATOMS: atom_id res chain seq x y z
N MET A 1 -7.27 31.05 6.03
CA MET A 1 -6.36 30.08 5.39
C MET A 1 -6.90 29.50 4.05
N TYR A 2 -8.20 29.22 3.91
CA TYR A 2 -8.79 28.68 2.67
C TYR A 2 -8.84 29.66 1.48
N PHE A 3 -9.04 30.93 1.70
CA PHE A 3 -9.10 31.94 0.62
C PHE A 3 -7.77 32.13 -0.14
N THR A 4 -6.64 32.06 0.54
CA THR A 4 -5.30 32.16 -0.09
C THR A 4 -5.00 30.94 -0.95
N THR A 5 -5.54 29.78 -0.63
CA THR A 5 -5.37 28.54 -1.41
C THR A 5 -6.17 28.61 -2.72
N LEU A 6 -7.41 29.08 -2.67
CA LEU A 6 -8.27 29.27 -3.85
C LEU A 6 -7.69 30.33 -4.80
N GLN A 7 -7.18 31.43 -4.27
CA GLN A 7 -6.56 32.49 -5.08
C GLN A 7 -5.26 32.00 -5.77
N ARG A 8 -4.42 31.19 -5.07
CA ARG A 8 -3.23 30.55 -5.67
C ARG A 8 -3.59 29.53 -6.74
N LEU A 9 -4.68 28.80 -6.59
CA LEU A 9 -5.15 27.81 -7.57
C LEU A 9 -5.70 28.49 -8.83
N TYR A 10 -6.40 29.60 -8.68
CA TYR A 10 -6.96 30.36 -9.79
C TYR A 10 -5.86 30.99 -10.65
N SER A 11 -4.81 31.51 -10.03
CA SER A 11 -3.69 32.19 -10.72
C SER A 11 -2.75 31.25 -11.47
N LYS A 12 -2.76 29.94 -11.24
CA LYS A 12 -1.80 28.96 -11.79
C LYS A 12 -2.37 27.92 -12.76
N GLY A 13 -3.61 28.05 -13.21
CA GLY A 13 -4.22 27.07 -14.12
C GLY A 13 -4.39 25.66 -13.53
N HIS A 14 -4.16 25.45 -12.23
CA HIS A 14 -4.28 24.17 -11.55
C HIS A 14 -5.73 23.77 -11.18
N LEU A 15 -6.71 24.64 -11.51
CA LEU A 15 -8.12 24.41 -11.17
C LEU A 15 -8.65 23.06 -11.69
N ARG A 16 -8.26 22.68 -12.92
CA ARG A 16 -8.68 21.39 -13.49
C ARG A 16 -8.23 20.17 -12.69
N GLY A 17 -6.99 20.19 -12.20
CA GLY A 17 -6.44 19.11 -11.36
C GLY A 17 -7.17 19.02 -10.02
N LEU A 18 -7.40 20.17 -9.39
CA LEU A 18 -8.13 20.25 -8.12
C LEU A 18 -9.57 19.76 -8.26
N VAL A 19 -10.32 20.24 -9.28
CA VAL A 19 -11.70 19.83 -9.51
C VAL A 19 -11.78 18.33 -9.75
N ARG A 20 -10.87 17.75 -10.55
CA ARG A 20 -10.82 16.30 -10.77
C ARG A 20 -10.56 15.52 -9.48
N SER A 21 -9.63 15.99 -8.65
CA SER A 21 -9.34 15.34 -7.36
C SER A 21 -10.54 15.41 -6.41
N LEU A 22 -11.18 16.58 -6.31
CA LEU A 22 -12.37 16.76 -5.47
C LEU A 22 -13.55 15.90 -5.95
N LEU A 23 -13.78 15.83 -7.26
CA LEU A 23 -14.85 15.00 -7.82
C LEU A 23 -14.64 13.52 -7.50
N LYS A 24 -13.41 13.02 -7.61
CA LYS A 24 -13.09 11.63 -7.26
C LYS A 24 -13.37 11.36 -5.77
N GLN A 25 -12.94 12.26 -4.89
CA GLN A 25 -13.20 12.13 -3.44
C GLN A 25 -14.71 12.17 -3.13
N ILE A 26 -15.48 13.05 -3.79
CA ILE A 26 -16.93 13.11 -3.63
C ILE A 26 -17.55 11.78 -4.08
N ILE A 27 -17.17 11.26 -5.25
CA ILE A 27 -17.68 9.97 -5.76
C ILE A 27 -17.44 8.87 -4.72
N VAL A 28 -16.22 8.75 -4.19
CA VAL A 28 -15.89 7.74 -3.18
C VAL A 28 -16.69 7.92 -1.90
N LYS A 29 -16.81 9.14 -1.40
CA LYS A 29 -17.60 9.43 -0.18
C LYS A 29 -19.10 9.21 -0.35
N CYS A 30 -19.58 9.19 -1.59
CA CYS A 30 -20.94 8.79 -1.94
C CYS A 30 -21.09 7.28 -2.24
N GLY A 31 -20.07 6.47 -1.94
CA GLY A 31 -20.12 5.03 -2.18
C GLY A 31 -19.78 4.60 -3.61
N GLY A 32 -19.36 5.54 -4.46
CA GLY A 32 -18.99 5.24 -5.85
C GLY A 32 -17.51 4.87 -6.00
N VAL A 33 -17.20 4.25 -7.15
CA VAL A 33 -15.83 3.92 -7.56
C VAL A 33 -15.43 4.80 -8.73
N PRO A 34 -14.44 5.71 -8.59
CA PRO A 34 -14.07 6.63 -9.66
C PRO A 34 -13.56 5.94 -10.92
N TYR A 35 -12.70 4.94 -10.76
CA TYR A 35 -12.17 4.10 -11.86
C TYR A 35 -11.45 2.88 -11.29
N LEU A 36 -11.40 1.81 -12.08
CA LEU A 36 -10.64 0.59 -11.87
C LEU A 36 -9.82 0.32 -13.13
N LEU A 37 -8.86 -0.59 -13.06
CA LEU A 37 -8.25 -1.15 -14.25
C LEU A 37 -9.29 -2.00 -15.01
N ALA A 38 -9.26 -1.91 -16.33
CA ALA A 38 -10.20 -2.65 -17.19
C ALA A 38 -10.05 -4.17 -17.07
N ASN A 39 -8.81 -4.63 -16.81
CA ASN A 39 -8.50 -6.04 -16.67
C ASN A 39 -8.08 -6.33 -15.23
N ASP A 40 -8.67 -7.37 -14.66
CA ASP A 40 -8.19 -8.00 -13.43
C ASP A 40 -7.18 -9.07 -13.85
N SER A 41 -5.89 -8.74 -13.76
CA SER A 41 -4.80 -9.58 -14.24
C SER A 41 -4.74 -10.95 -13.55
N HIS A 42 -5.06 -10.95 -12.25
CA HIS A 42 -4.97 -12.12 -11.40
C HIS A 42 -6.16 -12.16 -10.43
N PRO A 43 -7.34 -12.65 -10.88
CA PRO A 43 -8.58 -12.58 -10.08
C PRO A 43 -8.55 -13.45 -8.82
N ASP A 44 -7.62 -14.38 -8.71
CA ASP A 44 -7.40 -15.25 -7.56
C ASP A 44 -6.38 -14.68 -6.55
N ILE A 45 -5.83 -13.49 -6.81
CA ILE A 45 -4.88 -12.78 -5.93
C ILE A 45 -5.55 -11.56 -5.31
N VAL A 46 -5.21 -11.28 -4.06
CA VAL A 46 -5.61 -10.06 -3.35
C VAL A 46 -4.40 -9.47 -2.62
N TYR A 47 -4.28 -8.16 -2.68
CA TYR A 47 -3.24 -7.39 -2.01
C TYR A 47 -3.77 -6.79 -0.72
N ILE A 48 -3.09 -7.06 0.40
CA ILE A 48 -3.39 -6.50 1.71
C ILE A 48 -2.22 -5.61 2.13
N GLY A 49 -2.46 -4.32 2.31
CA GLY A 49 -1.48 -3.40 2.89
C GLY A 49 -1.64 -3.31 4.39
N VAL A 50 -0.52 -3.28 5.11
CA VAL A 50 -0.46 -3.07 6.56
C VAL A 50 0.53 -1.96 6.85
N ASP A 51 0.08 -0.92 7.51
CA ASP A 51 0.91 0.19 7.96
C ASP A 51 0.61 0.56 9.40
N ARG A 52 1.55 1.23 10.05
CA ARG A 52 1.41 1.72 11.42
C ARG A 52 1.67 3.20 11.51
N SER A 53 0.95 3.86 12.39
CA SER A 53 1.16 5.26 12.70
C SER A 53 1.44 5.45 14.18
N ARG A 54 2.49 6.21 14.50
CA ARG A 54 2.87 6.60 15.86
C ARG A 54 2.38 8.01 16.14
N ASP A 55 1.69 8.21 17.25
CA ASP A 55 1.51 9.55 17.80
C ASP A 55 2.65 9.84 18.80
N VAL A 56 3.49 10.82 18.45
CA VAL A 56 4.62 11.26 19.29
C VAL A 56 4.31 12.54 20.08
N PHE A 57 3.14 13.16 19.85
CA PHE A 57 2.82 14.49 20.37
C PHE A 57 1.78 14.49 21.51
N GLY A 58 1.23 13.34 21.88
CA GLY A 58 0.28 13.22 22.99
C GLY A 58 0.98 12.92 24.33
N ASP A 59 0.30 13.21 25.43
CA ASP A 59 0.75 12.84 26.79
C ASP A 59 0.87 11.32 26.99
N SER A 60 0.25 10.55 26.11
CA SER A 60 0.35 9.10 26.02
C SER A 60 0.60 8.71 24.58
N PRO A 61 1.84 8.28 24.24
CA PRO A 61 2.11 7.83 22.88
C PRO A 61 1.21 6.65 22.53
N SER A 62 0.42 6.81 21.47
CA SER A 62 -0.45 5.77 20.93
C SER A 62 0.10 5.21 19.63
N LEU A 63 -0.07 3.93 19.43
CA LEU A 63 0.25 3.24 18.20
C LEU A 63 -1.06 2.72 17.59
N SER A 64 -1.30 3.05 16.33
CA SER A 64 -2.41 2.51 15.56
C SER A 64 -1.89 1.77 14.33
N ALA A 65 -2.55 0.69 13.97
CA ALA A 65 -2.30 0.01 12.72
C ALA A 65 -3.54 0.09 11.83
N GLY A 66 -3.30 0.33 10.54
CA GLY A 66 -4.31 0.28 9.49
C GLY A 66 -4.04 -0.88 8.55
N VAL A 67 -5.10 -1.54 8.13
CA VAL A 67 -5.05 -2.64 7.16
C VAL A 67 -6.07 -2.38 6.07
N ALA A 68 -5.69 -2.54 4.81
CA ALA A 68 -6.60 -2.39 3.69
C ALA A 68 -6.37 -3.45 2.62
N ALA A 69 -7.45 -4.01 2.10
CA ALA A 69 -7.44 -5.03 1.05
C ALA A 69 -7.97 -4.48 -0.26
N VAL A 70 -7.23 -4.74 -1.33
CA VAL A 70 -7.63 -4.38 -2.71
C VAL A 70 -7.33 -5.53 -3.67
N ALA A 71 -8.10 -5.60 -4.74
CA ALA A 71 -7.84 -6.50 -5.85
C ALA A 71 -6.77 -5.93 -6.80
N PRO A 72 -6.18 -6.74 -7.70
CA PRO A 72 -5.21 -6.27 -8.70
C PRO A 72 -5.74 -5.14 -9.58
N ASN A 73 -7.03 -5.10 -9.87
CA ASN A 73 -7.67 -4.03 -10.64
C ASN A 73 -7.97 -2.76 -9.82
N GLY A 74 -7.64 -2.74 -8.52
CA GLY A 74 -7.88 -1.61 -7.62
C GLY A 74 -9.24 -1.61 -6.91
N GLU A 75 -10.06 -2.65 -7.07
CA GLU A 75 -11.31 -2.78 -6.32
C GLU A 75 -11.04 -2.87 -4.82
N TYR A 76 -11.73 -2.03 -4.05
CA TYR A 76 -11.64 -2.02 -2.60
C TYR A 76 -12.43 -3.18 -1.99
N LEU A 77 -11.75 -4.03 -1.25
CA LEU A 77 -12.34 -5.25 -0.67
C LEU A 77 -12.67 -5.11 0.82
N GLY A 78 -11.95 -4.26 1.53
CA GLY A 78 -12.20 -4.03 2.94
C GLY A 78 -11.04 -3.32 3.62
N ALA A 79 -11.28 -2.92 4.86
CA ALA A 79 -10.24 -2.39 5.75
C ALA A 79 -10.57 -2.70 7.20
N ASP A 80 -9.55 -2.62 8.04
CA ASP A 80 -9.70 -2.72 9.49
C ASP A 80 -8.61 -1.91 10.20
N THR A 81 -8.81 -1.64 11.48
CA THR A 81 -7.87 -0.90 12.30
C THR A 81 -7.74 -1.52 13.67
N THR A 82 -6.59 -1.39 14.27
CA THR A 82 -6.41 -1.70 15.69
C THR A 82 -5.67 -0.59 16.39
N ASN A 83 -6.09 -0.29 17.61
CA ASN A 83 -5.33 0.53 18.54
C ASN A 83 -4.48 -0.41 19.38
N LEU A 84 -3.18 -0.22 19.30
CA LEU A 84 -2.22 -0.99 20.10
C LEU A 84 -2.03 -0.25 21.42
N ASP A 85 -2.74 -0.69 22.46
CA ASP A 85 -2.85 0.01 23.77
C ASP A 85 -1.56 0.05 24.58
N LYS A 86 -0.46 -0.59 24.18
CA LYS A 86 0.80 -0.55 24.91
C LYS A 86 2.02 -0.64 24.02
N TYR A 87 2.89 0.32 24.23
CA TYR A 87 4.28 0.38 23.83
C TYR A 87 5.09 -0.80 24.41
N THR A 88 5.01 -1.96 23.82
CA THR A 88 5.94 -2.99 24.25
C THR A 88 6.90 -3.40 23.16
N ASP A 89 6.51 -3.30 21.88
CA ASP A 89 7.40 -3.71 20.80
C ASP A 89 7.08 -2.98 19.47
N ASP A 90 8.08 -2.85 18.61
CA ASP A 90 7.97 -2.30 17.25
C ASP A 90 7.13 -3.18 16.29
N PHE A 91 6.49 -4.22 16.79
CA PHE A 91 5.79 -5.24 16.02
C PHE A 91 4.28 -5.00 16.01
N ILE A 92 3.62 -5.34 14.88
CA ILE A 92 2.17 -5.35 14.78
C ILE A 92 1.66 -6.74 15.12
N ASP A 93 0.68 -6.82 15.99
CA ASP A 93 -0.08 -8.08 16.17
C ASP A 93 -1.05 -8.27 14.99
N ILE A 94 -0.53 -8.88 13.91
CA ILE A 94 -1.32 -9.22 12.72
C ILE A 94 -2.45 -10.19 13.05
N SER A 95 -2.32 -10.98 14.12
CA SER A 95 -3.33 -12.00 14.49
C SER A 95 -4.66 -11.38 14.90
N SER A 96 -4.66 -10.15 15.37
CA SER A 96 -5.86 -9.44 15.77
C SER A 96 -6.66 -8.86 14.59
N ILE A 97 -6.01 -8.59 13.45
CA ILE A 97 -6.62 -7.83 12.34
C ILE A 97 -6.82 -8.69 11.09
N LEU A 98 -5.85 -9.54 10.77
CA LEU A 98 -5.85 -10.29 9.51
C LEU A 98 -7.06 -11.21 9.32
N PRO A 99 -7.61 -11.89 10.35
CA PRO A 99 -8.80 -12.72 10.20
C PRO A 99 -10.04 -11.94 9.74
N SER A 100 -10.25 -10.74 10.27
CA SER A 100 -11.37 -9.87 9.90
C SER A 100 -11.28 -9.48 8.41
N ILE A 101 -10.11 -9.05 7.96
CA ILE A 101 -9.86 -8.68 6.55
C ILE A 101 -10.02 -9.86 5.61
N ILE A 102 -9.49 -11.03 5.95
CA ILE A 102 -9.66 -12.25 5.14
C ILE A 102 -11.15 -12.61 5.00
N THR A 103 -11.93 -12.43 6.05
CA THR A 103 -13.38 -12.68 6.00
C THR A 103 -14.06 -11.73 5.01
N GLN A 104 -13.77 -10.42 5.05
CA GLN A 104 -14.30 -9.44 4.12
C GLN A 104 -13.87 -9.74 2.66
N VAL A 105 -12.60 -10.10 2.47
CA VAL A 105 -12.06 -10.49 1.16
C VAL A 105 -12.82 -11.69 0.59
N LYS A 106 -13.01 -12.75 1.36
CA LYS A 106 -13.71 -13.96 0.92
C LYS A 106 -15.18 -13.71 0.60
N GLN A 107 -15.84 -12.82 1.32
CA GLN A 107 -17.23 -12.43 1.03
C GLN A 107 -17.35 -11.73 -0.33
N LYS A 108 -16.43 -10.84 -0.66
CA LYS A 108 -16.46 -10.10 -1.92
C LYS A 108 -15.81 -10.87 -3.09
N ARG A 109 -14.80 -11.70 -2.79
CA ARG A 109 -14.06 -12.52 -3.76
C ARG A 109 -13.91 -13.96 -3.30
N PRO A 110 -14.97 -14.78 -3.42
CA PRO A 110 -14.94 -16.19 -2.97
C PRO A 110 -13.93 -17.06 -3.73
N GLY A 111 -13.47 -16.63 -4.91
CA GLY A 111 -12.45 -17.32 -5.72
C GLY A 111 -11.00 -17.01 -5.37
N VAL A 112 -10.74 -16.18 -4.36
CA VAL A 112 -9.37 -15.86 -3.93
C VAL A 112 -8.63 -17.10 -3.45
N LYS A 113 -7.34 -17.21 -3.84
CA LYS A 113 -6.45 -18.29 -3.44
C LYS A 113 -5.17 -17.77 -2.76
N ILE A 114 -4.70 -16.61 -3.16
CA ILE A 114 -3.42 -16.08 -2.70
C ILE A 114 -3.63 -14.68 -2.10
N ILE A 115 -3.10 -14.49 -0.90
CA ILE A 115 -2.97 -13.19 -0.27
C ILE A 115 -1.53 -12.71 -0.44
N VAL A 116 -1.35 -11.55 -1.04
CA VAL A 116 -0.08 -10.80 -1.05
C VAL A 116 -0.14 -9.76 0.06
N LEU A 117 0.53 -10.03 1.17
CA LEU A 117 0.57 -9.16 2.33
C LEU A 117 1.77 -8.20 2.21
N LEU A 118 1.49 -6.92 2.15
CA LEU A 118 2.46 -5.82 2.06
C LEU A 118 2.58 -5.14 3.42
N ARG A 119 3.70 -5.30 4.10
CA ARG A 119 3.96 -4.69 5.40
C ARG A 119 4.92 -3.51 5.23
N ASP A 120 4.48 -2.30 5.59
CA ASP A 120 5.39 -1.15 5.59
C ASP A 120 6.54 -1.31 6.58
N GLY A 121 7.74 -1.04 6.12
CA GLY A 121 8.98 -1.18 6.87
C GLY A 121 10.00 -2.10 6.20
N GLY A 122 11.27 -1.98 6.61
CA GLY A 122 12.33 -2.88 6.15
C GLY A 122 12.21 -4.28 6.76
N LYS A 123 12.78 -5.29 6.10
CA LYS A 123 12.73 -6.70 6.54
C LYS A 123 13.17 -6.92 8.00
N TYR A 124 14.08 -6.12 8.50
CA TYR A 124 14.58 -6.21 9.89
C TYR A 124 13.63 -5.61 10.94
N ASN A 125 12.59 -4.89 10.50
CA ASN A 125 11.59 -4.30 11.38
C ASN A 125 10.32 -5.16 11.48
N ILE A 126 10.35 -6.37 10.92
CA ILE A 126 9.23 -7.31 10.92
C ILE A 126 9.70 -8.55 11.69
N SER A 127 8.95 -8.96 12.70
CA SER A 127 9.33 -10.10 13.52
C SER A 127 9.01 -11.43 12.85
N GLU A 128 9.76 -12.45 13.19
CA GLU A 128 9.46 -13.82 12.77
C GLU A 128 8.07 -14.28 13.26
N HIS A 129 7.67 -13.81 14.45
CA HIS A 129 6.34 -14.08 14.99
C HIS A 129 5.23 -13.47 14.12
N GLU A 130 5.44 -12.26 13.57
CA GLU A 130 4.49 -11.60 12.65
C GLU A 130 4.32 -12.43 11.37
N VAL A 131 5.42 -12.93 10.80
CA VAL A 131 5.42 -13.77 9.60
C VAL A 131 4.75 -15.13 9.85
N THR A 132 5.13 -15.81 10.94
CA THR A 132 4.58 -17.13 11.28
C THR A 132 3.09 -17.07 11.62
N SER A 133 2.65 -16.00 12.29
CA SER A 133 1.23 -15.75 12.57
C SER A 133 0.44 -15.56 11.29
N ALA A 134 0.95 -14.77 10.33
CA ALA A 134 0.29 -14.56 9.05
C ALA A 134 0.17 -15.87 8.25
N ILE A 135 1.22 -16.69 8.20
CA ILE A 135 1.21 -18.01 7.55
C ILE A 135 0.12 -18.91 8.19
N LYS A 136 0.06 -18.95 9.52
CA LYS A 136 -0.92 -19.77 10.23
C LYS A 136 -2.36 -19.35 9.89
N ILE A 137 -2.65 -18.04 9.95
CA ILE A 137 -4.00 -17.51 9.71
C ILE A 137 -4.44 -17.74 8.27
N THR A 138 -3.57 -17.50 7.28
CA THR A 138 -3.91 -17.73 5.88
C THR A 138 -4.13 -19.22 5.60
N LYS A 139 -3.32 -20.10 6.17
CA LYS A 139 -3.49 -21.55 6.07
C LYS A 139 -4.80 -22.04 6.69
N GLU A 140 -5.18 -21.53 7.86
CA GLU A 140 -6.48 -21.83 8.50
C GLU A 140 -7.66 -21.37 7.63
N ALA A 141 -7.44 -20.31 6.87
CA ALA A 141 -8.39 -19.80 5.89
C ALA A 141 -8.35 -20.54 4.53
N ASN A 142 -7.54 -21.58 4.34
CA ASN A 142 -7.26 -22.26 3.07
C ASN A 142 -6.83 -21.30 1.96
N LEU A 143 -5.87 -20.43 2.27
CA LEU A 143 -5.25 -19.47 1.36
C LEU A 143 -3.73 -19.60 1.41
N ASP A 144 -3.09 -19.38 0.28
CA ASP A 144 -1.64 -19.19 0.22
C ASP A 144 -1.26 -17.76 0.58
N LEU A 145 -0.06 -17.59 1.09
CA LEU A 145 0.51 -16.31 1.49
C LEU A 145 1.79 -15.99 0.73
N VAL A 146 1.88 -14.79 0.22
CA VAL A 146 3.14 -14.11 -0.14
C VAL A 146 3.30 -12.93 0.79
N PHE A 147 4.28 -12.97 1.69
CA PHE A 147 4.53 -11.90 2.65
C PHE A 147 5.71 -11.05 2.21
N LEU A 148 5.47 -9.77 1.94
CA LEU A 148 6.46 -8.80 1.49
C LEU A 148 6.65 -7.69 2.51
N SER A 149 7.90 -7.38 2.84
CA SER A 149 8.22 -6.09 3.45
C SER A 149 8.31 -5.02 2.36
N ALA A 150 7.95 -3.78 2.69
CA ALA A 150 7.98 -2.63 1.79
C ALA A 150 8.75 -1.47 2.44
N ASN A 151 10.02 -1.30 2.11
CA ASN A 151 10.86 -0.25 2.67
C ASN A 151 10.81 1.02 1.79
N LYS A 152 10.08 2.03 2.25
CA LYS A 152 9.95 3.35 1.60
C LYS A 152 11.26 4.18 1.64
N SER A 153 12.17 3.85 2.56
CA SER A 153 13.40 4.60 2.83
C SER A 153 14.65 3.79 2.48
N SER A 154 14.63 3.08 1.37
CA SER A 154 15.67 2.13 0.97
C SER A 154 17.05 2.74 0.70
N GLY A 155 17.17 4.04 0.54
CA GLY A 155 18.42 4.71 0.16
C GLY A 155 18.83 4.53 -1.30
N PHE A 156 18.21 3.60 -2.05
CA PHE A 156 18.49 3.41 -3.46
C PHE A 156 18.05 4.60 -4.31
N ARG A 157 18.79 4.87 -5.39
CA ARG A 157 18.48 5.92 -6.36
C ARG A 157 18.80 5.39 -7.75
N ALA A 158 17.95 5.71 -8.73
CA ALA A 158 18.21 5.40 -10.13
C ALA A 158 18.83 6.57 -10.86
N PHE A 159 19.84 6.27 -11.66
CA PHE A 159 20.50 7.24 -12.53
C PHE A 159 20.61 6.65 -13.93
N ILE A 160 20.44 7.49 -14.96
CA ILE A 160 20.82 7.11 -16.31
C ILE A 160 22.14 7.77 -16.69
N LYS A 161 22.99 6.97 -17.30
CA LYS A 161 24.15 7.46 -18.02
C LYS A 161 23.76 7.71 -19.48
N LYS A 162 23.73 8.97 -19.90
CA LYS A 162 23.51 9.36 -21.28
C LYS A 162 24.71 10.20 -21.75
N ASP A 163 25.30 9.80 -22.88
CA ASP A 163 26.42 10.56 -23.51
C ASP A 163 27.56 10.88 -22.53
N SER A 164 27.97 9.88 -21.70
CA SER A 164 29.00 10.01 -20.67
C SER A 164 28.64 10.87 -19.45
N GLU A 165 27.49 11.51 -19.42
CA GLU A 165 27.00 12.24 -18.25
C GLU A 165 26.03 11.37 -17.43
N ILE A 166 26.16 11.46 -16.10
CA ILE A 166 25.18 10.88 -15.16
C ILE A 166 24.11 11.91 -14.94
N LYS A 167 22.89 11.64 -15.37
CA LYS A 167 21.71 12.49 -15.12
C LYS A 167 20.81 11.81 -14.11
N GLY A 168 20.33 12.57 -13.14
CA GLY A 168 19.24 12.16 -12.28
C GLY A 168 18.05 11.78 -13.17
N PHE A 169 17.51 10.59 -13.03
CA PHE A 169 16.56 10.06 -13.97
C PHE A 169 15.32 9.47 -13.30
N SER A 170 14.22 9.66 -13.99
CA SER A 170 12.99 8.98 -13.78
C SER A 170 12.86 7.86 -14.83
N CYS A 171 12.98 6.61 -14.44
CA CYS A 171 12.55 5.50 -15.28
C CYS A 171 11.04 5.36 -15.15
N PRO A 172 10.26 5.36 -16.23
CA PRO A 172 8.88 4.96 -16.15
C PRO A 172 8.89 3.48 -15.79
N VAL A 173 8.45 3.17 -14.59
CA VAL A 173 8.21 1.79 -14.15
C VAL A 173 9.35 0.83 -14.46
N ALA A 174 10.20 0.62 -13.51
CA ALA A 174 11.24 -0.40 -13.61
C ALA A 174 11.19 -1.30 -12.38
N PHE A 175 11.19 -2.56 -12.65
CA PHE A 175 11.50 -3.62 -11.73
C PHE A 175 13.00 -3.91 -11.82
N TYR A 176 13.67 -4.06 -10.67
CA TYR A 176 15.09 -4.33 -10.61
C TYR A 176 15.41 -5.34 -9.50
N GLU A 177 15.96 -6.48 -9.86
CA GLU A 177 16.45 -7.49 -8.91
C GLU A 177 17.82 -7.08 -8.35
N LEU A 178 18.02 -7.31 -7.06
CA LEU A 178 19.32 -7.08 -6.44
C LEU A 178 20.22 -8.32 -6.59
N PRO A 179 21.39 -8.20 -7.22
CA PRO A 179 22.23 -9.36 -7.53
C PRO A 179 22.72 -10.14 -6.31
N ASN A 180 22.87 -9.46 -5.17
CA ASN A 180 23.43 -10.04 -3.94
C ASN A 180 22.36 -10.48 -2.93
N ASP A 181 21.08 -10.24 -3.21
CA ASP A 181 19.99 -10.55 -2.30
C ASP A 181 18.78 -11.02 -3.13
N PRO A 182 18.69 -12.34 -3.42
CA PRO A 182 17.70 -12.87 -4.35
C PRO A 182 16.25 -12.72 -3.90
N GLU A 183 16.02 -12.43 -2.63
CA GLU A 183 14.67 -12.16 -2.08
C GLU A 183 14.28 -10.70 -2.22
N ASP A 184 15.24 -9.80 -2.47
CA ASP A 184 15.04 -8.37 -2.53
C ASP A 184 14.89 -7.87 -3.98
N PHE A 185 13.98 -6.92 -4.18
CA PHE A 185 13.78 -6.26 -5.47
C PHE A 185 13.27 -4.82 -5.30
N LEU A 186 13.54 -3.98 -6.29
CA LEU A 186 13.16 -2.57 -6.30
C LEU A 186 12.05 -2.34 -7.33
N ILE A 187 11.06 -1.53 -6.95
CA ILE A 187 10.05 -1.04 -7.88
C ILE A 187 10.14 0.49 -7.95
N PHE A 188 10.31 1.00 -9.16
CA PHE A 188 10.29 2.41 -9.51
C PHE A 188 8.97 2.75 -10.17
N SER A 189 8.01 3.30 -9.43
CA SER A 189 6.62 3.49 -9.88
C SER A 189 6.29 4.90 -10.34
N THR A 190 7.12 5.89 -9.99
CA THR A 190 6.82 7.30 -10.25
C THR A 190 7.92 8.02 -11.01
N LEU A 191 7.50 9.05 -11.74
CA LEU A 191 8.38 10.02 -12.38
C LEU A 191 8.46 11.29 -11.52
N PRO A 192 9.54 11.52 -10.75
CA PRO A 192 9.65 12.75 -9.98
C PRO A 192 9.75 13.96 -10.91
N LYS A 193 9.05 15.01 -10.58
CA LYS A 193 9.15 16.28 -11.33
C LYS A 193 10.52 16.95 -11.16
N GLN A 194 11.18 16.70 -10.04
CA GLN A 194 12.51 17.18 -9.69
C GLN A 194 13.24 16.13 -8.86
N GLY A 195 14.55 16.04 -8.98
CA GLY A 195 15.40 15.13 -8.24
C GLY A 195 15.48 13.73 -8.85
N THR A 196 15.90 12.78 -8.04
CA THR A 196 16.03 11.37 -8.40
C THR A 196 14.85 10.55 -7.89
N GLN A 197 14.45 9.56 -8.65
CA GLN A 197 13.42 8.61 -8.24
C GLN A 197 13.88 7.79 -7.04
N THR A 198 13.01 7.67 -6.04
CA THR A 198 13.20 6.80 -4.88
C THR A 198 12.32 5.58 -5.05
N PRO A 199 12.90 4.40 -5.24
CA PRO A 199 12.13 3.16 -5.31
C PRO A 199 11.70 2.70 -3.93
N ILE A 200 10.69 1.83 -3.91
CA ILE A 200 10.43 0.98 -2.75
C ILE A 200 11.25 -0.29 -2.89
N LEU A 201 11.95 -0.66 -1.82
CA LEU A 201 12.62 -1.95 -1.69
C LEU A 201 11.62 -2.95 -1.09
N TYR A 202 11.32 -3.98 -1.84
CA TYR A 202 10.52 -5.11 -1.38
C TYR A 202 11.42 -6.29 -1.06
N SER A 203 11.10 -7.03 0.01
CA SER A 203 11.77 -8.29 0.36
C SER A 203 10.71 -9.36 0.58
N ILE A 204 10.89 -10.55 -0.04
CA ILE A 204 10.03 -11.70 0.19
C ILE A 204 10.41 -12.32 1.53
N LEU A 205 9.53 -12.26 2.51
CA LEU A 205 9.72 -12.83 3.85
C LEU A 205 9.16 -14.25 3.95
N ALA A 206 8.08 -14.52 3.20
CA ALA A 206 7.50 -15.85 3.09
C ALA A 206 6.75 -15.98 1.75
N ASN A 207 6.76 -17.19 1.21
CA ASN A 207 5.97 -17.58 0.04
C ASN A 207 5.49 -19.02 0.24
N THR A 208 4.19 -19.20 0.45
CA THR A 208 3.57 -20.53 0.58
C THR A 208 2.83 -20.96 -0.68
N SER A 209 2.80 -20.11 -1.72
CA SER A 209 2.15 -20.40 -2.99
C SER A 209 2.95 -21.39 -3.84
N SER A 210 2.31 -21.90 -4.88
CA SER A 210 2.98 -22.76 -5.86
C SER A 210 3.92 -22.03 -6.82
N TYR A 211 3.91 -20.70 -6.83
CA TYR A 211 4.80 -19.87 -7.65
C TYR A 211 6.19 -19.78 -7.04
N SER A 212 7.23 -19.85 -7.87
CA SER A 212 8.60 -19.53 -7.45
C SER A 212 8.73 -18.05 -7.05
N ASN A 213 9.74 -17.71 -6.24
CA ASN A 213 9.97 -16.32 -5.84
C ASN A 213 10.22 -15.40 -7.05
N ASN A 214 10.81 -15.89 -8.11
CA ASN A 214 11.02 -15.10 -9.34
C ASN A 214 9.70 -14.81 -10.07
N GLU A 215 8.80 -15.79 -10.16
CA GLU A 215 7.46 -15.56 -10.72
C GLU A 215 6.67 -14.58 -9.88
N ILE A 216 6.73 -14.71 -8.54
CA ILE A 216 6.10 -13.76 -7.61
C ILE A 216 6.63 -12.35 -7.81
N LYS A 217 7.95 -12.14 -7.91
CA LYS A 217 8.52 -10.81 -8.14
C LYS A 217 7.99 -10.16 -9.42
N GLN A 218 7.94 -10.91 -10.52
CA GLN A 218 7.43 -10.39 -11.79
C GLN A 218 5.94 -10.04 -11.72
N LEU A 219 5.14 -10.96 -11.20
CA LEU A 219 3.70 -10.79 -11.03
C LEU A 219 3.38 -9.58 -10.15
N VAL A 220 3.97 -9.56 -8.95
CA VAL A 220 3.74 -8.50 -7.96
C VAL A 220 4.25 -7.15 -8.48
N SER A 221 5.38 -7.09 -9.18
CA SER A 221 5.91 -5.83 -9.72
C SER A 221 4.97 -5.19 -10.73
N ASN A 222 4.33 -5.96 -11.57
CA ASN A 222 3.36 -5.48 -12.55
C ASN A 222 2.11 -4.92 -11.86
N ASP A 223 1.56 -5.69 -10.92
CA ASP A 223 0.34 -5.30 -10.21
C ASP A 223 0.58 -4.09 -9.30
N LEU A 224 1.65 -4.09 -8.49
CA LEU A 224 1.95 -2.97 -7.59
C LEU A 224 2.21 -1.67 -8.35
N THR A 225 2.88 -1.75 -9.49
CA THR A 225 3.07 -0.59 -10.36
C THR A 225 1.74 -0.03 -10.85
N SER A 226 0.85 -0.90 -11.29
CA SER A 226 -0.49 -0.52 -11.72
C SER A 226 -1.29 0.10 -10.57
N LEU A 227 -1.22 -0.50 -9.38
CA LEU A 227 -1.87 -0.01 -8.16
C LEU A 227 -1.33 1.34 -7.68
N CYS A 228 -0.07 1.70 -7.98
CA CYS A 228 0.45 3.04 -7.74
C CYS A 228 -0.25 4.13 -8.57
N SER A 229 -0.84 3.77 -9.69
CA SER A 229 -1.58 4.68 -10.58
C SER A 229 -3.04 4.87 -10.20
N LEU A 230 -3.56 4.06 -9.27
CA LEU A 230 -4.97 4.03 -8.87
C LEU A 230 -5.29 4.83 -7.61
N VAL A 231 -4.35 5.56 -7.08
CA VAL A 231 -4.59 6.45 -5.93
C VAL A 231 -5.47 7.62 -6.37
N TRP A 232 -6.76 7.57 -6.05
CA TRP A 232 -7.77 8.48 -6.59
C TRP A 232 -7.58 9.93 -6.19
N GLU A 233 -7.05 10.20 -5.00
CA GLU A 233 -6.78 11.55 -4.50
C GLU A 233 -5.52 12.18 -5.11
N ALA A 234 -4.63 11.38 -5.65
CA ALA A 234 -3.39 11.88 -6.24
C ALA A 234 -3.60 12.32 -7.71
N PRO A 235 -3.02 13.45 -8.12
CA PRO A 235 -3.09 13.92 -9.50
C PRO A 235 -2.20 13.12 -10.47
N SER A 236 -1.26 12.35 -9.94
CA SER A 236 -0.29 11.53 -10.68
C SER A 236 0.00 10.25 -9.89
N PRO A 237 0.57 9.21 -10.52
CA PRO A 237 0.97 8.00 -9.82
C PRO A 237 1.80 8.30 -8.58
N THR A 238 1.56 7.54 -7.51
CA THR A 238 2.27 7.64 -6.23
C THR A 238 3.40 6.60 -6.15
N ASN A 239 4.35 6.78 -5.25
CA ASN A 239 5.33 5.73 -4.97
C ASN A 239 4.70 4.56 -4.24
N LEU A 240 3.70 4.83 -3.42
CA LEU A 240 3.07 3.85 -2.57
C LEU A 240 1.91 3.19 -3.31
N PRO A 241 1.87 1.86 -3.46
CA PRO A 241 0.75 1.16 -4.07
C PRO A 241 -0.51 1.29 -3.22
N LEU A 242 -1.67 1.24 -3.88
CA LEU A 242 -2.98 1.51 -3.31
C LEU A 242 -3.24 0.83 -1.95
N PRO A 243 -2.95 -0.48 -1.74
CA PRO A 243 -3.21 -1.14 -0.46
C PRO A 243 -2.39 -0.53 0.69
N LEU A 244 -1.11 -0.23 0.47
CA LEU A 244 -0.28 0.44 1.48
C LEU A 244 -0.68 1.90 1.68
N HIS A 245 -1.09 2.59 0.61
CA HIS A 245 -1.57 3.96 0.71
C HIS A 245 -2.83 4.05 1.57
N TYR A 246 -3.77 3.12 1.39
CA TYR A 246 -4.97 3.05 2.21
C TYR A 246 -4.66 2.69 3.66
N ALA A 247 -3.76 1.73 3.89
CA ALA A 247 -3.34 1.37 5.24
C ALA A 247 -2.67 2.54 5.99
N ASP A 248 -1.79 3.31 5.33
CA ASP A 248 -1.13 4.51 5.86
C ASP A 248 -2.16 5.60 6.24
N LYS A 249 -3.09 5.88 5.33
CA LYS A 249 -4.18 6.84 5.58
C LYS A 249 -5.05 6.42 6.76
N LEU A 250 -5.43 5.16 6.80
CA LEU A 250 -6.28 4.61 7.84
C LEU A 250 -5.59 4.62 9.20
N ALA A 251 -4.32 4.21 9.27
CA ALA A 251 -3.51 4.32 10.48
C ALA A 251 -3.38 5.76 10.96
N GLY A 252 -3.20 6.72 10.03
CA GLY A 252 -3.19 8.15 10.35
C GLY A 252 -4.53 8.70 10.82
N PHE A 253 -5.63 8.19 10.24
CA PHE A 253 -6.99 8.61 10.61
C PHE A 253 -7.38 8.16 12.02
N CYS A 254 -6.98 6.95 12.42
CA CYS A 254 -7.24 6.40 13.75
C CYS A 254 -6.58 7.18 14.88
N LYS A 255 -5.52 7.94 14.61
CA LYS A 255 -4.96 8.89 15.58
C LYS A 255 -5.93 10.01 15.95
N THR A 256 -6.74 10.43 14.99
CA THR A 256 -7.63 11.58 15.15
C THR A 256 -8.99 11.17 15.71
N ILE A 257 -9.41 9.94 15.45
CA ILE A 257 -10.73 9.42 15.82
C ILE A 257 -10.53 8.12 16.58
N GLN A 258 -10.76 8.14 17.88
CA GLN A 258 -10.54 7.01 18.80
C GLN A 258 -11.54 5.82 18.62
N HIS A 259 -12.23 5.71 17.51
CA HIS A 259 -13.21 4.64 17.27
C HIS A 259 -12.88 3.78 16.05
N PRO A 260 -12.83 2.46 16.21
CA PRO A 260 -12.58 1.50 15.12
C PRO A 260 -13.89 1.22 14.35
N TRP A 261 -14.27 2.05 13.40
CA TRP A 261 -15.42 1.74 12.51
C TRP A 261 -15.00 1.33 11.10
N ALA A 262 -13.73 1.02 10.91
CA ALA A 262 -13.22 0.68 9.59
C ALA A 262 -13.83 -0.62 9.02
N SER A 263 -14.22 -1.57 9.88
CA SER A 263 -14.84 -2.83 9.49
C SER A 263 -16.24 -2.71 8.89
N GLU A 264 -16.94 -1.60 9.16
CA GLU A 264 -18.30 -1.33 8.66
C GLU A 264 -18.33 -0.48 7.39
N ILE A 265 -17.15 -0.06 6.90
CA ILE A 265 -17.06 0.86 5.77
C ILE A 265 -16.94 0.08 4.47
N GLU A 266 -18.01 0.05 3.68
CA GLU A 266 -18.03 -0.56 2.35
C GLU A 266 -17.17 0.20 1.32
N THR A 267 -16.82 1.45 1.61
CA THR A 267 -16.02 2.34 0.75
C THR A 267 -14.91 3.02 1.55
N PRO A 268 -13.76 3.34 0.95
CA PRO A 268 -12.65 3.94 1.67
C PRO A 268 -12.92 5.43 2.01
N LEU A 269 -13.80 5.68 2.96
CA LEU A 269 -14.19 7.03 3.40
C LEU A 269 -13.05 7.84 4.06
N PHE A 270 -11.95 7.18 4.42
CA PHE A 270 -10.75 7.77 5.00
C PHE A 270 -9.83 8.49 3.97
N ILE A 271 -10.22 8.45 2.69
CA ILE A 271 -9.52 9.15 1.61
C ILE A 271 -9.92 10.62 1.52
#